data_68a584ea0901e0f8dea630119a9b8e9b
#
_entry.id   68a584ea0901e0f8dea630119a9b8e9b
#
_cell.length_a   1.000
_cell.length_b   1.000
_cell.length_c   1.000
_cell.angle_alpha   90.00
_cell.angle_beta   90.00
_cell.angle_gamma   90.00
#
_symmetry.space_group_name_H-M   'P 1'
#
loop_
_entity.id
_entity.type
_entity.pdbx_description
1 polymer ?
#
loop_
_entity_poly.entity_id
_entity_poly.type
_entity_poly.pdbx_seq_one_letter_code
_entity_poly.pdbx_strand_id
1 'polypeptide(L)'
;MEVKVTLRGPGELADALPYLLGFQPTDSLVLVALHGEHGRFGGRLRVSLPENPADWSISAGHLAECLVRNSARRGGHPDAVVVFLCQDPSEGERPSDVMERLRPLAQRLRLACGELDVPVVEALCVSAGRWWSYCLPDRAPSPAEGTALPAPGSTAMAATAAYAGLPTPGSLRDIEARLRPAAVRDHQREIALDIACAEVLPRMLADNRVEETRRRTLGLARAALERLRAVPRLDDAVRSDEQDDALLADDEAATVILGLQDKAARDRAAEWAEPGQADAAVRLWRALARRCVGPYQEHAVAPLTLTGWVAWSTGDEAEARVALRMALDLDPNYTFARLLHTSVNEGLDPELLRRTLREERRKRVLGRAATRRGPTGSAGRGPDHRAPRDRRTRTRR
;
A
#
# COMPACT_ATOMS: atom_id res chain seq x y z
N MET A 1 8.46 14.47 19.88
CA MET A 1 9.37 13.86 20.90
C MET A 1 9.80 12.53 20.32
N GLU A 2 11.09 12.36 20.02
CA GLU A 2 11.61 11.11 19.44
C GLU A 2 11.71 10.09 20.58
N VAL A 3 10.92 9.01 20.52
CA VAL A 3 10.94 7.96 21.55
C VAL A 3 12.03 6.96 21.14
N LYS A 4 13.08 6.85 21.96
CA LYS A 4 14.21 5.94 21.73
C LYS A 4 14.02 4.67 22.57
N VAL A 5 13.92 3.51 21.90
CA VAL A 5 13.91 2.19 22.55
C VAL A 5 15.27 1.52 22.33
N THR A 6 15.85 1.01 23.39
CA THR A 6 17.12 0.27 23.34
C THR A 6 16.83 -1.21 23.50
N LEU A 7 17.16 -2.02 22.50
CA LEU A 7 17.02 -3.48 22.53
C LEU A 7 18.34 -4.10 23.02
N ARG A 8 18.25 -5.01 23.99
CA ARG A 8 19.43 -5.55 24.70
C ARG A 8 19.70 -7.01 24.43
N GLY A 9 18.82 -7.71 23.73
CA GLY A 9 18.99 -9.13 23.50
C GLY A 9 18.15 -9.68 22.35
N PRO A 10 18.42 -10.95 21.97
CA PRO A 10 17.77 -11.61 20.83
C PRO A 10 16.24 -11.66 20.93
N GLY A 11 15.71 -11.90 22.15
CA GLY A 11 14.27 -11.93 22.37
C GLY A 11 13.59 -10.58 22.16
N GLU A 12 14.25 -9.49 22.58
CA GLU A 12 13.75 -8.13 22.34
C GLU A 12 13.81 -7.74 20.86
N LEU A 13 14.83 -8.24 20.13
CA LEU A 13 14.93 -8.08 18.68
C LEU A 13 13.79 -8.80 17.95
N ALA A 14 13.50 -10.05 18.37
CA ALA A 14 12.40 -10.82 17.79
C ALA A 14 11.02 -10.18 18.08
N ASP A 15 10.81 -9.66 19.29
CA ASP A 15 9.60 -8.92 19.68
C ASP A 15 9.45 -7.60 18.93
N ALA A 16 10.56 -6.89 18.68
CA ALA A 16 10.53 -5.60 17.95
C ALA A 16 10.26 -5.75 16.45
N LEU A 17 10.51 -6.93 15.87
CA LEU A 17 10.43 -7.14 14.42
C LEU A 17 9.07 -6.77 13.81
N PRO A 18 7.91 -7.16 14.36
CA PRO A 18 6.61 -6.76 13.83
C PRO A 18 6.41 -5.24 13.80
N TYR A 19 6.87 -4.55 14.84
CA TYR A 19 6.77 -3.07 14.92
C TYR A 19 7.70 -2.38 13.93
N LEU A 20 8.88 -2.96 13.67
CA LEU A 20 9.80 -2.47 12.64
C LEU A 20 9.23 -2.62 11.24
N LEU A 21 8.48 -3.69 10.98
CA LEU A 21 7.91 -3.97 9.67
C LEU A 21 6.49 -3.39 9.49
N GLY A 22 5.78 -3.12 10.58
CA GLY A 22 4.36 -2.76 10.58
C GLY A 22 3.42 -3.98 10.47
N PHE A 23 3.94 -5.20 10.47
CA PHE A 23 3.16 -6.45 10.41
C PHE A 23 3.97 -7.62 10.97
N GLN A 24 3.27 -8.69 11.38
CA GLN A 24 3.88 -9.95 11.80
C GLN A 24 4.39 -10.71 10.58
N PRO A 25 5.71 -10.89 10.41
CA PRO A 25 6.25 -11.60 9.26
C PRO A 25 6.00 -13.10 9.37
N THR A 26 5.50 -13.71 8.29
CA THR A 26 5.39 -15.16 8.09
C THR A 26 6.05 -15.52 6.77
N ASP A 27 6.62 -16.72 6.64
CA ASP A 27 7.31 -17.21 5.43
C ASP A 27 8.26 -16.15 4.85
N SER A 28 9.03 -15.50 5.74
CA SER A 28 9.79 -14.28 5.42
C SER A 28 11.24 -14.37 5.89
N LEU A 29 12.12 -13.89 5.03
CA LEU A 29 13.50 -13.55 5.37
C LEU A 29 13.60 -12.04 5.49
N VAL A 30 14.10 -11.55 6.63
CA VAL A 30 14.28 -10.13 6.91
C VAL A 30 15.74 -9.84 7.25
N LEU A 31 16.29 -8.84 6.60
CA LEU A 31 17.61 -8.30 6.88
C LEU A 31 17.44 -6.86 7.36
N VAL A 32 18.06 -6.52 8.48
CA VAL A 32 18.03 -5.17 9.06
C VAL A 32 19.46 -4.66 9.22
N ALA A 33 19.76 -3.57 8.53
CA ALA A 33 21.06 -2.89 8.65
C ALA A 33 21.16 -2.15 9.97
N LEU A 34 22.33 -2.19 10.59
CA LEU A 34 22.66 -1.44 11.79
C LEU A 34 23.74 -0.40 11.45
N HIS A 35 23.63 0.78 12.08
CA HIS A 35 24.57 1.90 11.89
C HIS A 35 25.03 2.47 13.22
N GLY A 36 26.31 2.81 13.27
CA GLY A 36 26.98 3.43 14.42
C GLY A 36 27.22 2.49 15.60
N GLU A 37 28.00 2.93 16.54
CA GLU A 37 28.44 2.14 17.72
C GLU A 37 27.26 1.59 18.58
N HIS A 38 26.10 2.24 18.50
CA HIS A 38 24.90 1.85 19.25
C HIS A 38 23.91 1.02 18.43
N GLY A 39 24.29 0.56 17.24
CA GLY A 39 23.48 -0.32 16.41
C GLY A 39 22.10 0.26 16.05
N ARG A 40 22.02 1.52 15.62
CA ARG A 40 20.75 2.12 15.17
C ARG A 40 20.21 1.37 13.95
N PHE A 41 18.94 1.02 13.98
CA PHE A 41 18.28 0.41 12.84
C PHE A 41 18.29 1.36 11.62
N GLY A 42 18.78 0.84 10.50
CA GLY A 42 18.86 1.52 9.22
C GLY A 42 17.91 0.91 8.19
N GLY A 43 18.45 0.70 6.97
CA GLY A 43 17.73 0.05 5.90
C GLY A 43 17.28 -1.37 6.27
N ARG A 44 16.10 -1.73 5.82
CA ARG A 44 15.55 -3.08 6.00
C ARG A 44 15.13 -3.66 4.66
N LEU A 45 15.32 -4.96 4.50
CA LEU A 45 14.93 -5.74 3.33
C LEU A 45 14.12 -6.94 3.79
N ARG A 46 12.93 -7.12 3.22
CA ARG A 46 12.10 -8.29 3.46
C ARG A 46 11.79 -8.96 2.12
N VAL A 47 11.98 -10.27 2.07
CA VAL A 47 11.55 -11.11 0.95
C VAL A 47 10.85 -12.36 1.48
N SER A 48 10.12 -13.06 0.62
CA SER A 48 9.65 -14.41 0.94
C SER A 48 10.83 -15.36 1.08
N LEU A 49 10.72 -16.36 1.95
CA LEU A 49 11.73 -17.39 2.06
C LEU A 49 11.88 -18.11 0.72
N PRO A 50 13.11 -18.29 0.19
CA PRO A 50 13.33 -19.06 -1.03
C PRO A 50 12.94 -20.53 -0.81
N GLU A 51 12.01 -21.02 -1.61
CA GLU A 51 11.44 -22.37 -1.47
C GLU A 51 12.47 -23.47 -1.74
N ASN A 52 13.33 -23.27 -2.76
CA ASN A 52 14.31 -24.27 -3.17
C ASN A 52 15.65 -24.04 -2.47
N PRO A 53 16.13 -24.99 -1.62
CA PRO A 53 17.44 -24.90 -0.97
C PRO A 53 18.63 -24.74 -1.92
N ALA A 54 18.52 -25.18 -3.17
CA ALA A 54 19.56 -25.02 -4.17
C ALA A 54 19.84 -23.54 -4.52
N ASP A 55 18.82 -22.69 -4.40
CA ASP A 55 18.91 -21.28 -4.74
C ASP A 55 19.38 -20.40 -3.56
N TRP A 56 19.52 -20.95 -2.37
CA TRP A 56 19.83 -20.20 -1.15
C TRP A 56 21.15 -19.45 -1.21
N SER A 57 22.18 -20.01 -1.84
CA SER A 57 23.47 -19.33 -1.99
C SER A 57 23.36 -18.09 -2.87
N ILE A 58 22.70 -18.22 -4.01
CA ILE A 58 22.53 -17.12 -4.96
C ILE A 58 21.63 -16.05 -4.35
N SER A 59 20.53 -16.47 -3.71
CA SER A 59 19.62 -15.57 -3.03
C SER A 59 20.30 -14.81 -1.89
N ALA A 60 21.11 -15.47 -1.08
CA ALA A 60 21.83 -14.84 0.03
C ALA A 60 22.81 -13.76 -0.47
N GLY A 61 23.58 -14.04 -1.54
CA GLY A 61 24.48 -13.06 -2.14
C GLY A 61 23.72 -11.82 -2.66
N HIS A 62 22.69 -12.04 -3.46
CA HIS A 62 21.86 -10.94 -4.00
C HIS A 62 21.21 -10.09 -2.89
N LEU A 63 20.74 -10.71 -1.81
CA LEU A 63 20.07 -10.00 -0.72
C LEU A 63 21.07 -9.17 0.09
N ALA A 64 22.26 -9.71 0.37
CA ALA A 64 23.34 -8.98 1.04
C ALA A 64 23.77 -7.77 0.23
N GLU A 65 24.04 -7.93 -1.07
CA GLU A 65 24.37 -6.82 -1.97
C GLU A 65 23.26 -5.76 -2.04
N CYS A 66 22.00 -6.19 -2.12
CA CYS A 66 20.86 -5.30 -2.18
C CYS A 66 20.73 -4.48 -0.90
N LEU A 67 20.89 -5.08 0.27
CA LEU A 67 20.86 -4.38 1.56
C LEU A 67 21.98 -3.34 1.66
N VAL A 68 23.22 -3.72 1.36
CA VAL A 68 24.40 -2.85 1.44
C VAL A 68 24.24 -1.66 0.48
N ARG A 69 23.86 -1.93 -0.77
CA ARG A 69 23.66 -0.89 -1.80
C ARG A 69 22.55 0.09 -1.41
N ASN A 70 21.44 -0.39 -0.89
CA ASN A 70 20.32 0.46 -0.47
C ASN A 70 20.64 1.25 0.80
N SER A 71 21.37 0.67 1.74
CA SER A 71 21.86 1.38 2.93
C SER A 71 22.83 2.47 2.56
N ALA A 72 23.79 2.21 1.67
CA ALA A 72 24.76 3.19 1.22
C ALA A 72 24.12 4.44 0.58
N ARG A 73 23.00 4.27 -0.11
CA ARG A 73 22.23 5.38 -0.69
C ARG A 73 21.49 6.26 0.32
N ARG A 74 21.22 5.75 1.53
CA ARG A 74 20.36 6.40 2.54
C ARG A 74 21.08 6.90 3.79
N GLY A 75 22.19 6.31 4.15
CA GLY A 75 22.83 6.62 5.43
C GLY A 75 24.26 6.12 5.59
N GLY A 76 24.85 5.58 4.54
CA GLY A 76 26.20 5.02 4.55
C GLY A 76 26.22 3.49 4.57
N HIS A 77 27.45 2.94 4.48
CA HIS A 77 27.66 1.50 4.58
C HIS A 77 27.18 1.00 5.95
N PRO A 78 26.45 -0.13 6.04
CA PRO A 78 26.03 -0.66 7.34
C PRO A 78 27.23 -1.20 8.12
N ASP A 79 27.24 -0.97 9.44
CA ASP A 79 28.28 -1.51 10.33
C ASP A 79 28.04 -2.95 10.72
N ALA A 80 26.77 -3.38 10.69
CA ALA A 80 26.35 -4.77 10.99
C ALA A 80 24.96 -5.06 10.41
N VAL A 81 24.57 -6.33 10.46
CA VAL A 81 23.23 -6.81 10.05
C VAL A 81 22.63 -7.71 11.10
N VAL A 82 21.32 -7.61 11.30
CA VAL A 82 20.50 -8.61 11.99
C VAL A 82 19.66 -9.35 10.94
N VAL A 83 19.62 -10.67 11.04
CA VAL A 83 18.87 -11.56 10.14
C VAL A 83 17.71 -12.19 10.90
N PHE A 84 16.53 -12.22 10.29
CA PHE A 84 15.39 -12.96 10.81
C PHE A 84 14.86 -13.92 9.74
N LEU A 85 14.65 -15.16 10.12
CA LEU A 85 14.03 -16.22 9.34
C LEU A 85 12.71 -16.59 10.02
N CYS A 86 11.61 -16.12 9.45
CA CYS A 86 10.28 -16.26 10.04
C CYS A 86 9.48 -17.28 9.21
N GLN A 87 9.15 -18.42 9.80
CA GLN A 87 8.32 -19.43 9.17
C GLN A 87 7.60 -20.26 10.23
N ASP A 88 6.30 -20.41 10.08
CA ASP A 88 5.54 -21.33 10.92
C ASP A 88 5.67 -22.77 10.40
N PRO A 89 5.56 -23.78 11.29
CA PRO A 89 5.66 -25.17 10.91
C PRO A 89 4.49 -25.59 10.02
N SER A 90 4.76 -26.48 9.07
CA SER A 90 3.75 -27.16 8.29
C SER A 90 2.98 -28.18 9.16
N GLU A 91 1.89 -28.73 8.64
CA GLU A 91 1.11 -29.75 9.34
C GLU A 91 2.01 -30.96 9.72
N GLY A 92 2.08 -31.28 11.02
CA GLY A 92 2.91 -32.35 11.55
C GLY A 92 4.40 -32.00 11.79
N GLU A 93 4.86 -30.80 11.40
CA GLU A 93 6.23 -30.32 11.65
C GLU A 93 6.28 -29.59 13.00
N ARG A 94 7.38 -29.72 13.74
CA ARG A 94 7.62 -28.95 14.97
C ARG A 94 8.35 -27.65 14.66
N PRO A 95 8.18 -26.59 15.47
CA PRO A 95 8.93 -25.34 15.28
C PRO A 95 10.45 -25.51 15.32
N SER A 96 10.96 -26.49 16.11
CA SER A 96 12.39 -26.84 16.13
C SER A 96 12.90 -27.43 14.80
N ASP A 97 12.04 -28.15 14.08
CA ASP A 97 12.42 -28.76 12.80
C ASP A 97 12.52 -27.66 11.71
N VAL A 98 11.68 -26.63 11.79
CA VAL A 98 11.80 -25.40 10.96
C VAL A 98 13.13 -24.71 11.22
N MET A 99 13.50 -24.53 12.49
CA MET A 99 14.77 -23.89 12.87
C MET A 99 15.97 -24.69 12.30
N GLU A 100 15.99 -26.01 12.44
CA GLU A 100 17.08 -26.82 11.89
C GLU A 100 17.12 -26.79 10.37
N ARG A 101 15.97 -26.82 9.70
CA ARG A 101 15.87 -26.74 8.25
C ARG A 101 16.40 -25.41 7.70
N LEU A 102 16.17 -24.29 8.39
CA LEU A 102 16.60 -22.96 7.96
C LEU A 102 18.04 -22.61 8.37
N ARG A 103 18.70 -23.40 9.23
CA ARG A 103 20.08 -23.18 9.67
C ARG A 103 21.08 -23.00 8.52
N PRO A 104 21.05 -23.81 7.43
CA PRO A 104 21.97 -23.62 6.32
C PRO A 104 21.76 -22.28 5.60
N LEU A 105 20.51 -21.77 5.51
CA LEU A 105 20.22 -20.46 4.91
C LEU A 105 20.80 -19.33 5.78
N ALA A 106 20.63 -19.41 7.10
CA ALA A 106 21.25 -18.46 8.04
C ALA A 106 22.77 -18.39 7.86
N GLN A 107 23.42 -19.56 7.73
CA GLN A 107 24.86 -19.62 7.53
C GLN A 107 25.30 -19.01 6.18
N ARG A 108 24.56 -19.25 5.11
CA ARG A 108 24.85 -18.65 3.78
C ARG A 108 24.71 -17.12 3.81
N LEU A 109 23.71 -16.59 4.51
CA LEU A 109 23.54 -15.15 4.69
C LEU A 109 24.70 -14.54 5.49
N ARG A 110 25.17 -15.22 6.55
CA ARG A 110 26.33 -14.78 7.32
C ARG A 110 27.59 -14.69 6.45
N LEU A 111 27.83 -15.70 5.63
CA LEU A 111 28.96 -15.71 4.69
C LEU A 111 28.84 -14.59 3.65
N ALA A 112 27.68 -14.46 3.01
CA ALA A 112 27.46 -13.45 1.98
C ALA A 112 27.58 -12.01 2.51
N CYS A 113 27.09 -11.74 3.72
CA CYS A 113 27.29 -10.44 4.36
C CYS A 113 28.76 -10.22 4.75
N GLY A 114 29.46 -11.26 5.23
CA GLY A 114 30.87 -11.19 5.56
C GLY A 114 31.78 -10.90 4.35
N GLU A 115 31.44 -11.42 3.16
CA GLU A 115 32.13 -11.11 1.90
C GLU A 115 32.01 -9.63 1.49
N LEU A 116 31.03 -8.92 2.04
CA LEU A 116 30.81 -7.48 1.85
C LEU A 116 31.31 -6.62 3.03
N ASP A 117 32.14 -7.19 3.92
CA ASP A 117 32.65 -6.54 5.13
C ASP A 117 31.55 -6.08 6.11
N VAL A 118 30.38 -6.76 6.10
CA VAL A 118 29.27 -6.45 7.00
C VAL A 118 28.96 -7.66 7.89
N PRO A 119 29.37 -7.68 9.17
CA PRO A 119 29.14 -8.81 10.05
C PRO A 119 27.66 -8.97 10.38
N VAL A 120 27.16 -10.22 10.40
CA VAL A 120 25.87 -10.56 10.97
C VAL A 120 26.06 -10.74 12.48
N VAL A 121 25.59 -9.78 13.26
CA VAL A 121 25.73 -9.78 14.73
C VAL A 121 24.69 -10.66 15.40
N GLU A 122 23.54 -10.88 14.76
CA GLU A 122 22.51 -11.81 15.23
C GLU A 122 21.74 -12.38 14.03
N ALA A 123 21.39 -13.66 14.14
CA ALA A 123 20.52 -14.35 13.19
C ALA A 123 19.50 -15.18 13.96
N LEU A 124 18.22 -14.87 13.79
CA LEU A 124 17.12 -15.43 14.54
C LEU A 124 16.19 -16.27 13.65
N CYS A 125 15.79 -17.43 14.14
CA CYS A 125 14.60 -18.12 13.65
C CYS A 125 13.41 -17.73 14.51
N VAL A 126 12.29 -17.37 13.89
CA VAL A 126 11.01 -17.11 14.58
C VAL A 126 9.98 -18.06 14.00
N SER A 127 9.38 -18.90 14.84
CA SER A 127 8.42 -19.93 14.43
C SER A 127 7.41 -20.21 15.54
N ALA A 128 6.13 -20.16 15.20
CA ALA A 128 5.01 -20.49 16.11
C ALA A 128 5.11 -19.81 17.50
N GLY A 129 5.41 -18.50 17.52
CA GLY A 129 5.54 -17.74 18.76
C GLY A 129 6.78 -18.05 19.59
N ARG A 130 7.78 -18.69 19.00
CA ARG A 130 9.07 -19.01 19.61
C ARG A 130 10.22 -18.47 18.77
N TRP A 131 11.39 -18.28 19.40
CA TRP A 131 12.59 -17.86 18.70
C TRP A 131 13.81 -18.66 19.11
N TRP A 132 14.78 -18.76 18.20
CA TRP A 132 16.11 -19.37 18.38
C TRP A 132 17.14 -18.42 17.77
N SER A 133 18.35 -18.39 18.39
CA SER A 133 19.50 -17.69 17.82
C SER A 133 20.43 -18.69 17.14
N TYR A 134 20.90 -18.36 15.95
CA TYR A 134 21.96 -19.09 15.25
C TYR A 134 23.37 -18.59 15.60
N CYS A 135 23.46 -17.51 16.38
CA CYS A 135 24.72 -16.84 16.75
C CYS A 135 25.14 -17.07 18.21
N LEU A 136 24.30 -17.71 19.03
CA LEU A 136 24.66 -18.04 20.40
C LEU A 136 25.84 -19.03 20.41
N PRO A 137 26.86 -18.79 21.27
CA PRO A 137 27.97 -19.72 21.41
C PRO A 137 27.51 -21.07 21.98
N ASP A 138 28.22 -22.16 21.63
CA ASP A 138 27.91 -23.53 22.06
C ASP A 138 27.79 -23.73 23.60
N ARG A 139 28.33 -22.78 24.37
CA ARG A 139 28.25 -22.76 25.83
C ARG A 139 26.91 -22.30 26.41
N ALA A 140 26.05 -21.69 25.58
CA ALA A 140 24.70 -21.31 25.97
C ALA A 140 23.75 -21.68 24.83
N PRO A 141 23.53 -22.98 24.58
CA PRO A 141 22.64 -23.40 23.48
C PRO A 141 21.24 -22.84 23.72
N SER A 142 20.62 -22.35 22.64
CA SER A 142 19.19 -22.10 22.67
C SER A 142 18.46 -23.35 23.16
N PRO A 143 17.44 -23.23 24.03
CA PRO A 143 16.65 -24.39 24.41
C PRO A 143 16.20 -25.15 23.17
N ALA A 144 16.26 -26.48 23.21
CA ALA A 144 15.88 -27.31 22.06
C ALA A 144 14.48 -26.94 21.52
N GLU A 145 13.58 -26.54 22.43
CA GLU A 145 12.24 -26.11 22.11
C GLU A 145 12.11 -24.62 21.82
N GLY A 146 13.22 -23.87 21.80
CA GLY A 146 13.23 -22.43 21.63
C GLY A 146 12.72 -21.66 22.85
N THR A 147 12.89 -20.35 22.82
CA THR A 147 12.37 -19.41 23.83
C THR A 147 11.04 -18.81 23.36
N ALA A 148 10.03 -18.80 24.23
CA ALA A 148 8.75 -18.20 23.92
C ALA A 148 8.90 -16.69 23.70
N LEU A 149 8.27 -16.16 22.67
CA LEU A 149 8.08 -14.71 22.52
C LEU A 149 7.16 -14.20 23.65
N PRO A 150 7.37 -12.96 24.11
CA PRO A 150 6.43 -12.32 25.03
C PRO A 150 5.00 -12.28 24.47
N ALA A 151 4.01 -12.27 25.34
CA ALA A 151 2.62 -12.10 24.89
C ALA A 151 2.46 -10.77 24.15
N PRO A 152 1.70 -10.73 23.04
CA PRO A 152 1.46 -9.50 22.31
C PRO A 152 0.94 -8.38 23.24
N GLY A 153 1.51 -7.19 23.12
CA GLY A 153 1.13 -6.05 23.94
C GLY A 153 1.75 -5.97 25.34
N SER A 154 2.53 -6.97 25.80
CA SER A 154 3.10 -7.03 27.14
C SER A 154 4.51 -6.42 27.30
N THR A 155 5.11 -5.95 26.21
CA THR A 155 6.51 -5.50 26.20
C THR A 155 6.65 -3.99 26.23
N ALA A 156 7.86 -3.52 26.57
CA ALA A 156 8.19 -2.09 26.49
C ALA A 156 8.06 -1.57 25.06
N MET A 157 8.34 -2.41 24.04
CA MET A 157 8.17 -2.06 22.62
C MET A 157 6.70 -1.88 22.29
N ALA A 158 5.83 -2.79 22.72
CA ALA A 158 4.39 -2.69 22.55
C ALA A 158 3.80 -1.44 23.23
N ALA A 159 4.22 -1.16 24.47
CA ALA A 159 3.80 0.02 25.19
C ALA A 159 4.26 1.32 24.48
N THR A 160 5.47 1.33 23.96
CA THR A 160 6.02 2.46 23.19
C THR A 160 5.25 2.68 21.88
N ALA A 161 4.96 1.60 21.16
CA ALA A 161 4.18 1.64 19.93
C ALA A 161 2.74 2.17 20.20
N ALA A 162 2.10 1.67 21.23
CA ALA A 162 0.77 2.15 21.67
C ALA A 162 0.79 3.64 22.04
N TYR A 163 1.80 4.09 22.78
CA TYR A 163 1.99 5.51 23.10
C TYR A 163 2.20 6.38 21.85
N ALA A 164 2.90 5.86 20.85
CA ALA A 164 3.09 6.51 19.55
C ALA A 164 1.85 6.42 18.63
N GLY A 165 0.76 5.79 19.07
CA GLY A 165 -0.46 5.60 18.28
C GLY A 165 -0.32 4.58 17.15
N LEU A 166 0.70 3.72 17.20
CA LEU A 166 0.90 2.67 16.22
C LEU A 166 -0.01 1.47 16.56
N PRO A 167 -0.78 0.95 15.61
CA PRO A 167 -1.62 -0.22 15.85
C PRO A 167 -0.76 -1.46 16.13
N THR A 168 -1.33 -2.44 16.84
CA THR A 168 -0.70 -3.74 17.01
C THR A 168 -0.55 -4.41 15.63
N PRO A 169 0.66 -4.80 15.24
CA PRO A 169 0.88 -5.38 13.91
C PRO A 169 0.14 -6.71 13.73
N GLY A 170 -0.76 -6.78 12.74
CA GLY A 170 -1.38 -8.02 12.29
C GLY A 170 -0.47 -8.83 11.36
N SER A 171 -0.85 -10.06 11.02
CA SER A 171 -0.11 -10.84 10.04
C SER A 171 -0.37 -10.35 8.61
N LEU A 172 0.56 -10.61 7.69
CA LEU A 172 0.31 -10.34 6.26
C LEU A 172 -0.90 -11.11 5.74
N ARG A 173 -1.13 -12.32 6.27
CA ARG A 173 -2.31 -13.15 5.91
C ARG A 173 -3.60 -12.48 6.37
N ASP A 174 -3.62 -11.85 7.53
CA ASP A 174 -4.80 -11.09 8.01
C ASP A 174 -5.07 -9.89 7.11
N ILE A 175 -4.03 -9.15 6.71
CA ILE A 175 -4.16 -8.04 5.77
C ILE A 175 -4.70 -8.53 4.42
N GLU A 176 -4.15 -9.63 3.89
CA GLU A 176 -4.66 -10.22 2.64
C GLU A 176 -6.11 -10.68 2.76
N ALA A 177 -6.47 -11.36 3.85
CA ALA A 177 -7.83 -11.83 4.09
C ALA A 177 -8.83 -10.68 4.08
N ARG A 178 -8.47 -9.53 4.63
CA ARG A 178 -9.30 -8.31 4.63
C ARG A 178 -9.48 -7.67 3.25
N LEU A 179 -8.66 -8.01 2.27
CA LEU A 179 -8.72 -7.50 0.90
C LEU A 179 -9.37 -8.49 -0.08
N ARG A 180 -9.47 -9.76 0.31
CA ARG A 180 -10.06 -10.81 -0.53
C ARG A 180 -11.56 -10.94 -0.27
N PRO A 181 -12.34 -11.35 -1.29
CA PRO A 181 -13.72 -11.76 -1.08
C PRO A 181 -13.82 -12.89 -0.05
N ALA A 182 -14.83 -12.85 0.82
CA ALA A 182 -15.10 -13.92 1.79
C ALA A 182 -15.43 -15.26 1.09
N ALA A 183 -16.02 -15.19 -0.10
CA ALA A 183 -16.25 -16.33 -0.97
C ALA A 183 -15.80 -15.99 -2.40
N VAL A 184 -15.19 -16.96 -3.08
CA VAL A 184 -14.74 -16.78 -4.48
C VAL A 184 -15.93 -16.53 -5.41
N ARG A 185 -17.10 -17.10 -5.09
CA ARG A 185 -18.35 -16.90 -5.82
C ARG A 185 -19.43 -16.42 -4.86
N ASP A 186 -20.11 -15.37 -5.29
CA ASP A 186 -21.27 -14.79 -4.63
C ASP A 186 -22.28 -14.42 -5.73
N HIS A 187 -23.29 -15.25 -5.88
CA HIS A 187 -24.24 -15.14 -6.99
C HIS A 187 -24.98 -13.79 -7.02
N GLN A 188 -25.31 -13.23 -5.86
CA GLN A 188 -26.00 -11.95 -5.78
C GLN A 188 -25.10 -10.81 -6.28
N ARG A 189 -23.83 -10.81 -5.87
CA ARG A 189 -22.84 -9.84 -6.32
C ARG A 189 -22.45 -10.02 -7.77
N GLU A 190 -22.36 -11.28 -8.26
CA GLU A 190 -22.13 -11.57 -9.68
C GLU A 190 -23.26 -10.96 -10.55
N ILE A 191 -24.53 -11.16 -10.18
CA ILE A 191 -25.67 -10.56 -10.89
C ILE A 191 -25.59 -9.02 -10.89
N ALA A 192 -25.27 -8.41 -9.77
CA ALA A 192 -25.13 -6.95 -9.69
C ALA A 192 -24.01 -6.43 -10.62
N LEU A 193 -22.90 -7.16 -10.69
CA LEU A 193 -21.78 -6.85 -11.60
C LEU A 193 -22.17 -7.05 -13.08
N ASP A 194 -22.92 -8.11 -13.42
CA ASP A 194 -23.43 -8.35 -14.78
C ASP A 194 -24.35 -7.21 -15.23
N ILE A 195 -25.29 -6.79 -14.39
CA ILE A 195 -26.19 -5.67 -14.67
C ILE A 195 -25.40 -4.38 -14.86
N ALA A 196 -24.49 -4.09 -13.94
CA ALA A 196 -23.66 -2.90 -14.03
C ALA A 196 -22.75 -2.91 -15.27
N CYS A 197 -22.21 -4.09 -15.66
CA CYS A 197 -21.42 -4.25 -16.89
C CYS A 197 -22.24 -3.90 -18.12
N ALA A 198 -23.46 -4.41 -18.22
CA ALA A 198 -24.37 -4.13 -19.32
C ALA A 198 -24.73 -2.63 -19.42
N GLU A 199 -24.80 -1.91 -18.29
CA GLU A 199 -25.10 -0.48 -18.28
C GLU A 199 -23.87 0.44 -18.49
N VAL A 200 -22.77 0.14 -17.82
CA VAL A 200 -21.60 1.03 -17.73
C VAL A 200 -20.73 0.93 -18.96
N LEU A 201 -20.46 -0.30 -19.44
CA LEU A 201 -19.52 -0.54 -20.53
C LEU A 201 -19.93 0.17 -21.84
N PRO A 202 -21.18 0.11 -22.33
CA PRO A 202 -21.59 0.85 -23.54
C PRO A 202 -21.45 2.36 -23.38
N ARG A 203 -21.63 2.89 -22.16
CA ARG A 203 -21.49 4.33 -21.89
C ARG A 203 -20.02 4.75 -21.83
N MET A 204 -19.13 3.87 -21.39
CA MET A 204 -17.67 4.13 -21.39
C MET A 204 -17.09 4.10 -22.82
N LEU A 205 -17.68 3.32 -23.73
CA LEU A 205 -17.26 3.22 -25.12
C LEU A 205 -17.85 4.34 -26.00
N ALA A 206 -18.89 5.02 -25.54
CA ALA A 206 -19.51 6.12 -26.26
C ALA A 206 -18.87 7.46 -25.86
N ASP A 207 -18.12 8.09 -26.78
CA ASP A 207 -17.35 9.32 -26.54
C ASP A 207 -18.15 10.44 -25.84
N ASN A 208 -19.42 10.61 -26.22
CA ASN A 208 -20.28 11.65 -25.66
C ASN A 208 -20.82 11.34 -24.24
N ARG A 209 -20.65 10.12 -23.71
CA ARG A 209 -21.14 9.69 -22.39
C ARG A 209 -20.04 9.40 -21.37
N VAL A 210 -18.78 9.37 -21.78
CA VAL A 210 -17.66 9.05 -20.91
C VAL A 210 -17.58 9.96 -19.68
N GLU A 211 -17.68 11.28 -19.86
CA GLU A 211 -17.59 12.24 -18.74
C GLU A 211 -18.83 12.19 -17.84
N GLU A 212 -19.99 11.84 -18.36
CA GLU A 212 -21.20 11.59 -17.55
C GLU A 212 -21.02 10.34 -16.69
N THR A 213 -20.51 9.26 -17.28
CA THR A 213 -20.21 8.00 -16.57
C THR A 213 -19.18 8.22 -15.46
N ARG A 214 -18.10 8.96 -15.74
CA ARG A 214 -17.11 9.36 -14.72
C ARG A 214 -17.74 10.13 -13.56
N ARG A 215 -18.60 11.10 -13.87
CA ARG A 215 -19.30 11.89 -12.83
C ARG A 215 -20.21 11.02 -11.98
N ARG A 216 -20.95 10.08 -12.61
CA ARG A 216 -21.81 9.12 -11.89
C ARG A 216 -20.97 8.24 -10.97
N THR A 217 -19.92 7.59 -11.50
CA THR A 217 -18.99 6.75 -10.72
C THR A 217 -18.42 7.47 -9.50
N LEU A 218 -17.86 8.66 -9.71
CA LEU A 218 -17.28 9.44 -8.62
C LEU A 218 -18.34 10.00 -7.66
N GLY A 219 -19.55 10.24 -8.13
CA GLY A 219 -20.69 10.66 -7.31
C GLY A 219 -21.12 9.56 -6.34
N LEU A 220 -21.29 8.33 -6.84
CA LEU A 220 -21.62 7.16 -6.04
C LEU A 220 -20.51 6.83 -5.04
N ALA A 221 -19.26 6.77 -5.51
CA ALA A 221 -18.12 6.52 -4.63
C ALA A 221 -17.98 7.58 -3.52
N ARG A 222 -18.28 8.85 -3.81
CA ARG A 222 -18.28 9.91 -2.80
C ARG A 222 -19.42 9.75 -1.80
N ALA A 223 -20.62 9.39 -2.23
CA ALA A 223 -21.74 9.13 -1.33
C ALA A 223 -21.42 7.96 -0.39
N ALA A 224 -20.82 6.89 -0.91
CA ALA A 224 -20.32 5.76 -0.11
C ALA A 224 -19.25 6.20 0.91
N LEU A 225 -18.30 7.01 0.48
CA LEU A 225 -17.25 7.56 1.36
C LEU A 225 -17.83 8.38 2.52
N GLU A 226 -18.84 9.22 2.27
CA GLU A 226 -19.48 10.00 3.34
C GLU A 226 -20.26 9.10 4.31
N ARG A 227 -20.90 8.02 3.85
CA ARG A 227 -21.53 7.05 4.74
C ARG A 227 -20.51 6.35 5.64
N LEU A 228 -19.39 5.88 5.06
CA LEU A 228 -18.29 5.27 5.81
C LEU A 228 -17.66 6.24 6.82
N ARG A 229 -17.54 7.51 6.44
CA ARG A 229 -17.02 8.56 7.34
C ARG A 229 -17.92 8.84 8.55
N ALA A 230 -19.23 8.71 8.37
CA ALA A 230 -20.21 8.93 9.43
C ALA A 230 -20.22 7.82 10.48
N VAL A 231 -19.65 6.64 10.17
CA VAL A 231 -19.66 5.46 11.04
C VAL A 231 -18.25 5.20 11.57
N PRO A 232 -18.01 5.24 12.89
CA PRO A 232 -16.70 4.96 13.47
C PRO A 232 -16.30 3.50 13.23
N ARG A 233 -14.99 3.27 13.18
CA ARG A 233 -14.44 1.90 13.11
C ARG A 233 -14.70 1.16 14.41
N LEU A 234 -14.89 -0.15 14.32
CA LEU A 234 -14.88 -1.04 15.47
C LEU A 234 -13.43 -1.45 15.80
N ASP A 235 -13.19 -1.82 17.05
CA ASP A 235 -11.86 -2.30 17.49
C ASP A 235 -11.48 -3.61 16.81
N ASP A 236 -12.47 -4.48 16.56
CA ASP A 236 -12.27 -5.71 15.79
C ASP A 236 -12.25 -5.40 14.28
N ALA A 237 -11.14 -5.70 13.62
CA ALA A 237 -10.92 -5.38 12.22
C ALA A 237 -11.88 -6.11 11.27
N VAL A 238 -12.21 -7.38 11.57
CA VAL A 238 -13.11 -8.19 10.73
C VAL A 238 -14.54 -7.66 10.82
N ARG A 239 -15.02 -7.40 12.05
CA ARG A 239 -16.34 -6.80 12.27
C ARG A 239 -16.45 -5.40 11.67
N SER A 240 -15.35 -4.63 11.72
CA SER A 240 -15.31 -3.31 11.08
C SER A 240 -15.43 -3.42 9.56
N ASP A 241 -14.77 -4.42 8.95
CA ASP A 241 -14.87 -4.67 7.51
C ASP A 241 -16.26 -5.18 7.10
N GLU A 242 -16.92 -6.03 7.91
CA GLU A 242 -18.31 -6.45 7.73
C GLU A 242 -19.30 -5.27 7.82
N GLN A 243 -19.08 -4.39 8.80
CA GLN A 243 -19.85 -3.16 8.94
C GLN A 243 -19.71 -2.26 7.72
N ASP A 244 -18.48 -2.09 7.21
CA ASP A 244 -18.20 -1.31 6.00
C ASP A 244 -18.90 -1.90 4.78
N ASP A 245 -18.86 -3.22 4.66
CA ASP A 245 -19.56 -3.94 3.60
C ASP A 245 -21.07 -3.75 3.66
N ALA A 246 -21.68 -3.75 4.84
CA ALA A 246 -23.12 -3.54 5.00
C ALA A 246 -23.58 -2.10 4.62
N LEU A 247 -22.68 -1.12 4.59
CA LEU A 247 -22.98 0.25 4.19
C LEU A 247 -23.03 0.49 2.68
N LEU A 248 -22.65 -0.50 1.87
CA LEU A 248 -22.62 -0.41 0.41
C LEU A 248 -23.65 -1.35 -0.22
N ALA A 249 -24.56 -0.80 -1.01
CA ALA A 249 -25.45 -1.61 -1.85
C ALA A 249 -24.67 -2.27 -3.00
N ASP A 250 -25.02 -3.50 -3.39
CA ASP A 250 -24.24 -4.24 -4.38
C ASP A 250 -24.31 -3.63 -5.78
N ASP A 251 -25.42 -3.05 -6.18
CA ASP A 251 -25.61 -2.34 -7.45
C ASP A 251 -24.76 -1.05 -7.53
N GLU A 252 -24.71 -0.29 -6.43
CA GLU A 252 -23.87 0.89 -6.30
C GLU A 252 -22.38 0.52 -6.37
N ALA A 253 -21.97 -0.49 -5.59
CA ALA A 253 -20.60 -0.98 -5.55
C ALA A 253 -20.16 -1.51 -6.93
N ALA A 254 -21.01 -2.32 -7.62
CA ALA A 254 -20.75 -2.82 -8.96
C ALA A 254 -20.56 -1.68 -9.98
N THR A 255 -21.42 -0.66 -9.95
CA THR A 255 -21.28 0.51 -10.81
C THR A 255 -19.95 1.24 -10.57
N VAL A 256 -19.52 1.37 -9.31
CA VAL A 256 -18.24 2.02 -8.97
C VAL A 256 -17.06 1.15 -9.42
N ILE A 257 -17.09 -0.16 -9.15
CA ILE A 257 -16.02 -1.10 -9.56
C ILE A 257 -15.77 -1.01 -11.07
N LEU A 258 -16.82 -1.09 -11.88
CA LEU A 258 -16.70 -1.01 -13.33
C LEU A 258 -16.29 0.38 -13.82
N GLY A 259 -16.83 1.43 -13.21
CA GLY A 259 -16.47 2.80 -13.54
C GLY A 259 -15.02 3.16 -13.20
N LEU A 260 -14.38 2.49 -12.22
CA LEU A 260 -12.97 2.66 -11.88
C LEU A 260 -12.01 2.04 -12.91
N GLN A 261 -12.49 1.25 -13.86
CA GLN A 261 -11.68 0.77 -14.98
C GLN A 261 -11.32 1.93 -15.94
N ASP A 262 -12.07 3.03 -15.91
CA ASP A 262 -11.67 4.29 -16.56
C ASP A 262 -10.53 4.97 -15.77
N LYS A 263 -9.38 5.13 -16.44
CA LYS A 263 -8.17 5.71 -15.82
C LYS A 263 -8.43 7.09 -15.20
N ALA A 264 -9.22 7.93 -15.87
CA ALA A 264 -9.46 9.29 -15.38
C ALA A 264 -10.41 9.30 -14.16
N ALA A 265 -11.36 8.37 -14.06
CA ALA A 265 -12.17 8.18 -12.85
C ALA A 265 -11.32 7.72 -11.69
N ARG A 266 -10.47 6.69 -11.90
CA ARG A 266 -9.55 6.17 -10.91
C ARG A 266 -8.56 7.23 -10.41
N ASP A 267 -7.94 7.98 -11.30
CA ASP A 267 -6.96 9.03 -10.93
C ASP A 267 -7.61 10.16 -10.12
N ARG A 268 -8.88 10.49 -10.40
CA ARG A 268 -9.66 11.42 -9.57
C ARG A 268 -10.02 10.83 -8.20
N ALA A 269 -10.27 9.53 -8.12
CA ALA A 269 -10.51 8.83 -6.86
C ALA A 269 -9.25 8.78 -5.99
N ALA A 270 -8.07 8.68 -6.59
CA ALA A 270 -6.78 8.72 -5.89
C ALA A 270 -6.53 10.05 -5.13
N GLU A 271 -7.26 11.12 -5.44
CA GLU A 271 -7.18 12.40 -4.72
C GLU A 271 -7.74 12.33 -3.29
N TRP A 272 -8.47 11.29 -2.92
CA TRP A 272 -9.07 11.13 -1.59
C TRP A 272 -8.10 10.54 -0.55
N ALA A 273 -6.80 10.68 -0.78
CA ALA A 273 -5.72 10.32 0.14
C ALA A 273 -5.33 11.44 1.12
N GLU A 274 -6.10 12.53 1.15
CA GLU A 274 -5.85 13.66 2.06
C GLU A 274 -6.31 13.35 3.50
N PRO A 275 -5.63 13.93 4.52
CA PRO A 275 -6.09 13.83 5.90
C PRO A 275 -7.57 14.22 6.03
N GLY A 276 -8.36 13.44 6.75
CA GLY A 276 -9.79 13.63 6.90
C GLY A 276 -10.67 12.94 5.83
N GLN A 277 -10.09 12.41 4.76
CA GLN A 277 -10.78 11.56 3.77
C GLN A 277 -10.14 10.18 3.68
N ALA A 278 -8.85 10.07 3.92
CA ALA A 278 -8.05 8.86 3.71
C ALA A 278 -8.60 7.64 4.46
N ASP A 279 -9.03 7.81 5.72
CA ASP A 279 -9.59 6.72 6.51
C ASP A 279 -10.84 6.11 5.85
N ALA A 280 -11.81 6.93 5.49
CA ALA A 280 -13.01 6.45 4.81
C ALA A 280 -12.72 5.95 3.39
N ALA A 281 -11.73 6.54 2.71
CA ALA A 281 -11.33 6.12 1.38
C ALA A 281 -10.71 4.72 1.39
N VAL A 282 -9.79 4.41 2.30
CA VAL A 282 -9.19 3.06 2.37
C VAL A 282 -10.25 2.00 2.70
N ARG A 283 -11.21 2.32 3.59
CA ARG A 283 -12.35 1.45 3.89
C ARG A 283 -13.20 1.16 2.65
N LEU A 284 -13.50 2.21 1.88
CA LEU A 284 -14.24 2.07 0.62
C LEU A 284 -13.52 1.16 -0.38
N TRP A 285 -12.24 1.41 -0.60
CA TRP A 285 -11.48 0.63 -1.58
C TRP A 285 -11.33 -0.83 -1.18
N ARG A 286 -11.13 -1.14 0.11
CA ARG A 286 -11.15 -2.51 0.64
C ARG A 286 -12.50 -3.18 0.38
N ALA A 287 -13.61 -2.52 0.72
CA ALA A 287 -14.95 -3.05 0.52
C ALA A 287 -15.28 -3.31 -0.96
N LEU A 288 -14.80 -2.48 -1.88
CA LEU A 288 -14.95 -2.71 -3.32
C LEU A 288 -14.07 -3.86 -3.81
N ALA A 289 -12.83 -4.00 -3.32
CA ALA A 289 -11.96 -5.12 -3.67
C ALA A 289 -12.60 -6.46 -3.25
N ARG A 290 -13.17 -6.54 -2.05
CA ARG A 290 -13.88 -7.75 -1.55
C ARG A 290 -15.13 -8.11 -2.36
N ARG A 291 -15.66 -7.19 -3.15
CA ARG A 291 -16.85 -7.43 -4.00
C ARG A 291 -16.54 -7.87 -5.42
N CYS A 292 -15.26 -7.90 -5.79
CA CYS A 292 -14.87 -8.41 -7.10
C CYS A 292 -14.83 -9.94 -7.07
N VAL A 293 -15.94 -10.58 -7.37
CA VAL A 293 -16.15 -12.03 -7.27
C VAL A 293 -16.32 -12.68 -8.65
N GLY A 294 -16.17 -14.01 -8.72
CA GLY A 294 -16.40 -14.80 -9.92
C GLY A 294 -15.58 -14.32 -11.12
N PRO A 295 -16.18 -14.07 -12.28
CA PRO A 295 -15.48 -13.60 -13.47
C PRO A 295 -14.96 -12.15 -13.38
N TYR A 296 -15.35 -11.42 -12.32
CA TYR A 296 -14.99 -10.02 -12.11
C TYR A 296 -13.78 -9.82 -11.18
N GLN A 297 -13.07 -10.88 -10.80
CA GLN A 297 -11.91 -10.79 -9.90
C GLN A 297 -10.81 -9.84 -10.43
N GLU A 298 -10.58 -9.83 -11.73
CA GLU A 298 -9.59 -8.93 -12.35
C GLU A 298 -9.92 -7.43 -12.15
N HIS A 299 -11.19 -7.08 -11.93
CA HIS A 299 -11.61 -5.71 -11.70
C HIS A 299 -11.21 -5.20 -10.31
N ALA A 300 -10.72 -6.07 -9.41
CA ALA A 300 -10.16 -5.69 -8.13
C ALA A 300 -8.85 -4.91 -8.25
N VAL A 301 -8.17 -4.94 -9.40
CA VAL A 301 -6.90 -4.25 -9.62
C VAL A 301 -6.98 -2.76 -9.29
N ALA A 302 -8.03 -2.06 -9.73
CA ALA A 302 -8.21 -0.64 -9.46
C ALA A 302 -8.49 -0.34 -7.97
N PRO A 303 -9.47 -0.98 -7.29
CA PRO A 303 -9.67 -0.83 -5.85
C PRO A 303 -8.44 -1.19 -5.01
N LEU A 304 -7.76 -2.30 -5.30
CA LEU A 304 -6.53 -2.70 -4.60
C LEU A 304 -5.40 -1.67 -4.78
N THR A 305 -5.23 -1.14 -5.98
CA THR A 305 -4.24 -0.07 -6.24
C THR A 305 -4.57 1.18 -5.44
N LEU A 306 -5.84 1.58 -5.36
CA LEU A 306 -6.29 2.72 -4.57
C LEU A 306 -6.13 2.46 -3.06
N THR A 307 -6.42 1.24 -2.58
CA THR A 307 -6.11 0.84 -1.20
C THR A 307 -4.63 1.02 -0.89
N GLY A 308 -3.76 0.46 -1.75
CA GLY A 308 -2.31 0.57 -1.58
C GLY A 308 -1.81 2.01 -1.60
N TRP A 309 -2.36 2.86 -2.46
CA TRP A 309 -2.04 4.27 -2.52
C TRP A 309 -2.43 5.01 -1.23
N VAL A 310 -3.67 4.83 -0.76
CA VAL A 310 -4.14 5.50 0.46
C VAL A 310 -3.40 5.00 1.69
N ALA A 311 -3.20 3.68 1.83
CA ALA A 311 -2.43 3.08 2.92
C ALA A 311 -1.00 3.64 2.97
N TRP A 312 -0.28 3.67 1.83
CA TRP A 312 1.05 4.28 1.77
C TRP A 312 1.04 5.74 2.18
N SER A 313 0.07 6.49 1.69
CA SER A 313 -0.03 7.91 1.97
C SER A 313 -0.38 8.23 3.44
N THR A 314 -0.88 7.28 4.20
CA THR A 314 -1.17 7.38 5.63
C THR A 314 -0.12 6.70 6.52
N GLY A 315 0.93 6.12 5.92
CA GLY A 315 2.03 5.48 6.64
C GLY A 315 1.85 3.99 6.91
N ASP A 316 0.75 3.37 6.47
CA ASP A 316 0.57 1.91 6.53
C ASP A 316 1.25 1.24 5.32
N GLU A 317 2.58 1.16 5.39
CA GLU A 317 3.38 0.55 4.33
C GLU A 317 3.12 -0.96 4.19
N ALA A 318 2.71 -1.64 5.26
CA ALA A 318 2.43 -3.06 5.23
C ALA A 318 1.22 -3.35 4.36
N GLU A 319 0.11 -2.70 4.62
CA GLU A 319 -1.09 -2.83 3.79
C GLU A 319 -0.85 -2.33 2.37
N ALA A 320 -0.09 -1.24 2.20
CA ALA A 320 0.25 -0.73 0.88
C ALA A 320 0.96 -1.79 0.03
N ARG A 321 2.00 -2.46 0.57
CA ARG A 321 2.72 -3.51 -0.15
C ARG A 321 1.84 -4.71 -0.46
N VAL A 322 1.00 -5.14 0.48
CA VAL A 322 0.09 -6.28 0.28
C VAL A 322 -0.92 -5.96 -0.82
N ALA A 323 -1.62 -4.84 -0.72
CA ALA A 323 -2.63 -4.45 -1.69
C ALA A 323 -2.06 -4.27 -3.11
N LEU A 324 -0.88 -3.63 -3.22
CA LEU A 324 -0.21 -3.42 -4.51
C LEU A 324 0.31 -4.73 -5.10
N ARG A 325 0.84 -5.66 -4.28
CA ARG A 325 1.23 -7.00 -4.73
C ARG A 325 0.02 -7.75 -5.26
N MET A 326 -1.09 -7.79 -4.50
CA MET A 326 -2.33 -8.43 -4.94
C MET A 326 -2.87 -7.85 -6.25
N ALA A 327 -2.77 -6.53 -6.44
CA ALA A 327 -3.13 -5.90 -7.70
C ALA A 327 -2.24 -6.36 -8.86
N LEU A 328 -0.92 -6.51 -8.62
CA LEU A 328 0.04 -6.96 -9.63
C LEU A 328 -0.03 -8.48 -9.90
N ASP A 329 -0.49 -9.27 -8.94
CA ASP A 329 -0.78 -10.69 -9.15
C ASP A 329 -1.96 -10.88 -10.12
N LEU A 330 -2.94 -9.95 -10.13
CA LEU A 330 -4.07 -9.94 -11.06
C LEU A 330 -3.70 -9.34 -12.43
N ASP A 331 -2.98 -8.23 -12.45
CA ASP A 331 -2.47 -7.58 -13.68
C ASP A 331 -1.03 -7.09 -13.48
N PRO A 332 -0.03 -7.88 -13.89
CA PRO A 332 1.39 -7.50 -13.77
C PRO A 332 1.77 -6.23 -14.55
N ASN A 333 0.95 -5.83 -15.52
CA ASN A 333 1.19 -4.68 -16.37
C ASN A 333 0.46 -3.40 -15.92
N TYR A 334 -0.28 -3.46 -14.81
CA TYR A 334 -1.02 -2.31 -14.31
C TYR A 334 -0.09 -1.19 -13.87
N THR A 335 0.09 -0.22 -14.73
CA THR A 335 1.12 0.83 -14.61
C THR A 335 1.07 1.56 -13.27
N PHE A 336 -0.13 1.91 -12.77
CA PHE A 336 -0.26 2.66 -11.53
C PHE A 336 0.17 1.84 -10.32
N ALA A 337 -0.24 0.55 -10.22
CA ALA A 337 0.23 -0.33 -9.17
C ALA A 337 1.74 -0.55 -9.21
N ARG A 338 2.32 -0.75 -10.40
CA ARG A 338 3.77 -0.92 -10.58
C ARG A 338 4.55 0.30 -10.08
N LEU A 339 4.15 1.50 -10.46
CA LEU A 339 4.80 2.74 -10.02
C LEU A 339 4.72 2.89 -8.50
N LEU A 340 3.54 2.68 -7.91
CA LEU A 340 3.36 2.76 -6.46
C LEU A 340 4.17 1.68 -5.73
N HIS A 341 4.14 0.43 -6.20
CA HIS A 341 4.87 -0.67 -5.59
C HIS A 341 6.39 -0.41 -5.60
N THR A 342 6.94 0.06 -6.71
CA THR A 342 8.34 0.47 -6.80
C THR A 342 8.63 1.60 -5.82
N SER A 343 7.79 2.64 -5.77
CA SER A 343 7.97 3.81 -4.89
C SER A 343 7.96 3.42 -3.41
N VAL A 344 7.02 2.57 -2.99
CA VAL A 344 6.96 2.06 -1.60
C VAL A 344 8.21 1.26 -1.25
N ASN A 345 8.67 0.38 -2.16
CA ASN A 345 9.84 -0.46 -1.91
C ASN A 345 11.15 0.33 -1.91
N GLU A 346 11.23 1.41 -2.70
CA GLU A 346 12.35 2.34 -2.69
C GLU A 346 12.29 3.32 -1.51
N GLY A 347 11.20 3.31 -0.72
CA GLY A 347 11.00 4.17 0.44
C GLY A 347 10.91 5.64 0.07
N LEU A 348 10.28 5.95 -1.06
CA LEU A 348 10.02 7.32 -1.47
C LEU A 348 8.96 7.95 -0.55
N ASP A 349 8.97 9.29 -0.48
CA ASP A 349 7.96 10.03 0.27
C ASP A 349 6.66 10.13 -0.55
N PRO A 350 5.52 9.62 -0.05
CA PRO A 350 4.23 9.73 -0.74
C PRO A 350 3.78 11.17 -0.97
N GLU A 351 4.31 12.13 -0.23
CA GLU A 351 3.97 13.55 -0.39
C GLU A 351 4.35 14.10 -1.77
N LEU A 352 5.34 13.52 -2.44
CA LEU A 352 5.69 13.89 -3.82
C LEU A 352 4.51 13.64 -4.77
N LEU A 353 3.89 12.47 -4.68
CA LEU A 353 2.72 12.14 -5.50
C LEU A 353 1.47 12.92 -5.09
N ARG A 354 1.25 13.13 -3.77
CA ARG A 354 0.15 13.98 -3.29
C ARG A 354 0.20 15.39 -3.87
N ARG A 355 1.37 16.01 -3.90
CA ARG A 355 1.54 17.36 -4.50
C ARG A 355 1.13 17.38 -5.95
N THR A 356 1.57 16.39 -6.73
CA THR A 356 1.18 16.26 -8.15
C THR A 356 -0.34 16.13 -8.30
N LEU A 357 -0.99 15.28 -7.52
CA LEU A 357 -2.45 15.10 -7.55
C LEU A 357 -3.21 16.39 -7.15
N ARG A 358 -2.71 17.13 -6.15
CA ARG A 358 -3.28 18.45 -5.77
C ARG A 358 -3.16 19.47 -6.89
N GLU A 359 -2.02 19.52 -7.58
CA GLU A 359 -1.81 20.42 -8.73
C GLU A 359 -2.77 20.09 -9.88
N GLU A 360 -2.90 18.83 -10.24
CA GLU A 360 -3.83 18.39 -11.28
C GLU A 360 -5.30 18.69 -10.92
N ARG A 361 -5.67 18.51 -9.65
CA ARG A 361 -7.00 18.92 -9.15
C ARG A 361 -7.20 20.43 -9.31
N ARG A 362 -6.22 21.26 -8.94
CA ARG A 362 -6.29 22.73 -9.10
C ARG A 362 -6.46 23.12 -10.54
N LYS A 363 -5.66 22.55 -11.46
CA LYS A 363 -5.76 22.81 -12.90
C LYS A 363 -7.16 22.49 -13.44
N ARG A 364 -7.74 21.37 -13.05
CA ARG A 364 -9.11 20.99 -13.48
C ARG A 364 -10.19 21.93 -12.94
N VAL A 365 -10.07 22.39 -11.71
CA VAL A 365 -11.02 23.35 -11.12
C VAL A 365 -10.96 24.69 -11.86
N LEU A 366 -9.76 25.20 -12.12
CA LEU A 366 -9.54 26.44 -12.85
C LEU A 366 -10.02 26.35 -14.30
N GLY A 367 -9.75 25.23 -15.00
CA GLY A 367 -10.24 25.01 -16.36
C GLY A 367 -11.76 24.98 -16.44
N ARG A 368 -12.44 24.35 -15.46
CA ARG A 368 -13.92 24.37 -15.39
C ARG A 368 -14.49 25.76 -15.08
N ALA A 369 -13.81 26.55 -14.28
CA ALA A 369 -14.22 27.93 -13.98
C ALA A 369 -14.06 28.85 -15.21
N ALA A 370 -13.01 28.65 -16.02
CA ALA A 370 -12.76 29.38 -17.24
C ALA A 370 -13.82 29.06 -18.33
N THR A 371 -14.20 27.80 -18.50
CA THR A 371 -15.24 27.37 -19.43
C THR A 371 -16.65 27.82 -19.02
N ARG A 372 -16.91 27.99 -17.72
CA ARG A 372 -18.19 28.57 -17.22
C ARG A 372 -18.29 30.09 -17.40
N ARG A 373 -17.15 30.78 -17.44
CA ARG A 373 -17.05 32.19 -17.84
C ARG A 373 -16.89 32.24 -19.35
N GLY A 374 -17.93 31.90 -20.11
CA GLY A 374 -17.96 32.07 -21.56
C GLY A 374 -17.52 33.49 -21.96
N PRO A 375 -17.07 33.73 -23.22
CA PRO A 375 -16.63 35.03 -23.63
C PRO A 375 -17.76 36.02 -23.36
N THR A 376 -17.54 36.90 -22.39
CA THR A 376 -18.38 38.07 -22.21
C THR A 376 -18.39 38.80 -23.54
N GLY A 377 -19.51 38.74 -24.22
CA GLY A 377 -19.66 39.36 -25.52
C GLY A 377 -19.23 40.83 -25.45
N SER A 378 -18.14 41.10 -26.10
CA SER A 378 -17.77 42.44 -26.51
C SER A 378 -18.90 42.89 -27.45
N ALA A 379 -19.87 43.60 -26.88
CA ALA A 379 -20.81 44.36 -27.67
C ALA A 379 -19.99 45.39 -28.43
N GLY A 380 -19.65 45.07 -29.69
CA GLY A 380 -19.01 45.95 -30.61
C GLY A 380 -19.89 47.16 -30.79
N ARG A 381 -19.48 48.31 -30.28
CA ARG A 381 -19.94 49.61 -30.80
C ARG A 381 -19.55 49.66 -32.27
N GLY A 382 -20.55 49.54 -33.14
CA GLY A 382 -20.37 49.79 -34.56
C GLY A 382 -19.87 51.21 -34.78
N PRO A 383 -19.03 51.45 -35.78
CA PRO A 383 -18.57 52.78 -36.13
C PRO A 383 -19.73 53.58 -36.77
N ASP A 384 -20.00 54.73 -36.17
CA ASP A 384 -20.97 55.74 -36.62
C ASP A 384 -20.53 56.30 -38.01
N HIS A 385 -21.13 55.82 -39.08
CA HIS A 385 -20.96 56.38 -40.43
C HIS A 385 -21.71 57.71 -40.56
N ARG A 386 -21.04 58.83 -40.21
CA ARG A 386 -21.44 60.15 -40.60
C ARG A 386 -21.10 60.34 -42.10
N ALA A 387 -22.09 60.42 -42.93
CA ALA A 387 -21.95 60.80 -44.32
C ALA A 387 -21.51 62.30 -44.46
N PRO A 388 -20.63 62.65 -45.42
CA PRO A 388 -20.22 64.03 -45.66
C PRO A 388 -21.35 64.80 -46.36
N ARG A 389 -21.71 65.98 -45.84
CA ARG A 389 -22.58 66.94 -46.47
C ARG A 389 -21.85 67.58 -47.64
N ASP A 390 -22.42 67.40 -48.82
CA ASP A 390 -22.05 68.04 -50.08
C ASP A 390 -22.22 69.59 -50.00
N ARG A 391 -21.12 70.35 -50.16
CA ARG A 391 -21.08 71.79 -50.30
C ARG A 391 -21.06 72.09 -51.80
N ARG A 392 -22.25 72.40 -52.37
CA ARG A 392 -22.34 73.05 -53.71
C ARG A 392 -21.72 74.42 -53.61
N THR A 393 -20.61 74.65 -54.25
CA THR A 393 -20.10 75.99 -54.64
C THR A 393 -20.68 76.39 -55.97
N ARG A 394 -21.46 77.47 -55.92
CA ARG A 394 -21.91 78.25 -57.07
C ARG A 394 -20.74 79.08 -57.56
N THR A 395 -20.30 78.89 -58.78
CA THR A 395 -19.45 79.83 -59.50
C THR A 395 -20.22 80.47 -60.61
N ARG A 396 -20.22 81.81 -60.59
CA ARG A 396 -20.73 82.73 -61.66
C ARG A 396 -19.64 82.88 -62.70
N ARG A 397 -20.06 82.93 -63.92
CA ARG A 397 -19.56 83.31 -65.25
C ARG A 397 -18.86 82.17 -65.98
#